data_cf70b732cda894720f0fafd737aef3f9
#
_entry.id   cf70b732cda894720f0fafd737aef3f9
#
_cell.length_a   1.000
_cell.length_b   1.000
_cell.length_c   1.000
_cell.angle_alpha   90.00
_cell.angle_beta   90.00
_cell.angle_gamma   90.00
#
_symmetry.space_group_name_H-M   'P 1'
#
loop_
_entity.id
_entity.type
_entity.pdbx_description
1 polymer ?
#
loop_
_entity_poly.entity_id
_entity_poly.type
_entity_poly.pdbx_seq_one_letter_code
_entity_poly.pdbx_strand_id
1 'polypeptide(L)'
;MDFHSTPEENDLKTLHKTLIGAAALALSLAATAQQTWFPSKWGPKDELGAANYLTPELAASAAKLIKSGKTYSLGITVNTSTPAYPPRTCSIYIVQPGQQGSAEGLGPTKTTYNDDILNCWTGIGTQIDGLGHIGVGDRYYNGIKWQEFGNISGLTKLGADKIPPFVTRGVLLDMAAYYGVDVVKEGTAFNKAEIEGAAKKQGVEIRQGDVVIFHTGWLSLIEKEPKRFGSVEPGLGREGARYLVSKNVVAVGADTWGLEVIPFEQGAGVFEVHQILLPMSGTYILENINTAELAKDKAWEFMFVLGQNKYQGSVQSMINPVAIR
;
A
#
# COMPACT_ATOMS: atom_id res chain seq x y z
N MET A 1 -62.76 -48.06 -5.12
CA MET A 1 -61.85 -48.26 -6.29
C MET A 1 -60.47 -47.72 -5.90
N ASP A 2 -59.66 -48.63 -5.45
CA ASP A 2 -58.28 -48.26 -5.01
C ASP A 2 -57.38 -48.29 -6.24
N PHE A 3 -56.82 -47.12 -6.58
CA PHE A 3 -55.77 -47.02 -7.60
C PHE A 3 -54.41 -47.34 -6.93
N HIS A 4 -53.87 -48.51 -7.18
CA HIS A 4 -52.50 -48.88 -6.86
C HIS A 4 -51.52 -48.11 -7.80
N SER A 5 -50.63 -47.28 -7.24
CA SER A 5 -49.54 -46.71 -7.96
C SER A 5 -48.53 -47.80 -8.33
N THR A 6 -48.04 -47.78 -9.58
CA THR A 6 -47.06 -48.74 -10.08
C THR A 6 -45.67 -48.54 -9.48
N PRO A 7 -44.84 -49.59 -9.36
CA PRO A 7 -43.50 -49.51 -8.81
C PRO A 7 -42.59 -48.49 -9.50
N GLU A 8 -42.75 -48.25 -10.78
CA GLU A 8 -41.94 -47.30 -11.57
C GLU A 8 -42.09 -45.82 -11.14
N GLU A 9 -43.29 -45.40 -10.69
CA GLU A 9 -43.51 -44.01 -10.23
C GLU A 9 -42.82 -43.71 -8.91
N ASN A 10 -42.60 -44.69 -8.05
CA ASN A 10 -41.92 -44.52 -6.79
C ASN A 10 -40.39 -44.42 -6.95
N ASP A 11 -39.81 -45.14 -7.92
CA ASP A 11 -38.40 -45.07 -8.25
C ASP A 11 -38.00 -43.73 -8.86
N LEU A 12 -38.83 -43.16 -9.75
CA LEU A 12 -38.60 -41.83 -10.32
C LEU A 12 -38.65 -40.71 -9.26
N LYS A 13 -39.57 -40.78 -8.31
CA LYS A 13 -39.67 -39.79 -7.22
C LYS A 13 -38.51 -39.88 -6.24
N THR A 14 -37.99 -41.09 -5.99
CA THR A 14 -36.83 -41.32 -5.15
C THR A 14 -35.55 -40.82 -5.83
N LEU A 15 -35.38 -41.08 -7.13
CA LEU A 15 -34.26 -40.62 -7.92
C LEU A 15 -34.20 -39.08 -8.01
N HIS A 16 -35.37 -38.42 -8.22
CA HIS A 16 -35.45 -36.95 -8.22
C HIS A 16 -35.11 -36.31 -6.87
N LYS A 17 -35.53 -36.90 -5.76
CA LYS A 17 -35.20 -36.40 -4.43
C LYS A 17 -33.73 -36.56 -4.10
N THR A 18 -33.09 -37.65 -4.54
CA THR A 18 -31.65 -37.88 -4.34
C THR A 18 -30.79 -36.93 -5.18
N LEU A 19 -31.18 -36.64 -6.43
CA LEU A 19 -30.51 -35.69 -7.30
C LEU A 19 -30.62 -34.25 -6.81
N ILE A 20 -31.79 -33.84 -6.30
CA ILE A 20 -31.96 -32.48 -5.71
C ILE A 20 -31.19 -32.36 -4.42
N GLY A 21 -31.12 -33.40 -3.59
CA GLY A 21 -30.31 -33.41 -2.37
C GLY A 21 -28.80 -33.31 -2.64
N ALA A 22 -28.32 -34.04 -3.65
CA ALA A 22 -26.90 -34.00 -4.05
C ALA A 22 -26.50 -32.65 -4.68
N ALA A 23 -27.39 -32.05 -5.48
CA ALA A 23 -27.15 -30.73 -6.06
C ALA A 23 -27.15 -29.60 -5.01
N ALA A 24 -28.06 -29.68 -4.01
CA ALA A 24 -28.09 -28.74 -2.89
C ALA A 24 -26.85 -28.85 -1.99
N LEU A 25 -26.35 -30.07 -1.77
CA LEU A 25 -25.12 -30.32 -1.00
C LEU A 25 -23.88 -29.83 -1.76
N ALA A 26 -23.82 -30.02 -3.08
CA ALA A 26 -22.74 -29.52 -3.92
C ALA A 26 -22.71 -27.98 -4.00
N LEU A 27 -23.87 -27.32 -4.06
CA LEU A 27 -24.00 -25.87 -4.02
C LEU A 27 -23.59 -25.28 -2.65
N SER A 28 -23.91 -25.97 -1.54
CA SER A 28 -23.50 -25.53 -0.19
C SER A 28 -21.98 -25.73 0.05
N LEU A 29 -21.36 -26.75 -0.55
CA LEU A 29 -19.90 -26.96 -0.49
C LEU A 29 -19.15 -25.98 -1.39
N ALA A 30 -19.70 -25.56 -2.52
CA ALA A 30 -19.11 -24.53 -3.37
C ALA A 30 -19.16 -23.12 -2.72
N ALA A 31 -20.15 -22.86 -1.88
CA ALA A 31 -20.27 -21.57 -1.15
C ALA A 31 -19.29 -21.44 0.03
N THR A 32 -18.61 -22.51 0.46
CA THR A 32 -17.71 -22.52 1.63
C THR A 32 -16.22 -22.49 1.30
N ALA A 33 -15.85 -22.49 0.02
CA ALA A 33 -14.45 -22.31 -0.38
C ALA A 33 -14.10 -20.85 -0.64
N GLN A 34 -14.64 -19.92 0.14
CA GLN A 34 -14.08 -18.57 0.22
C GLN A 34 -12.74 -18.72 0.93
N GLN A 35 -11.66 -18.69 0.14
CA GLN A 35 -10.31 -18.80 0.66
C GLN A 35 -10.12 -17.74 1.75
N THR A 36 -10.13 -18.19 3.02
CA THR A 36 -9.96 -17.29 4.15
C THR A 36 -8.53 -16.79 4.12
N TRP A 37 -8.31 -15.47 3.97
CA TRP A 37 -7.00 -14.82 3.96
C TRP A 37 -6.42 -14.65 5.37
N PHE A 38 -7.08 -15.21 6.38
CA PHE A 38 -6.63 -15.27 7.77
C PHE A 38 -6.90 -16.68 8.36
N PRO A 39 -6.15 -17.13 9.40
CA PRO A 39 -5.05 -16.40 10.02
C PRO A 39 -3.86 -16.20 9.10
N SER A 40 -3.02 -15.21 9.41
CA SER A 40 -1.77 -14.96 8.71
C SER A 40 -0.85 -16.19 8.75
N LYS A 41 -0.03 -16.36 7.72
CA LYS A 41 1.01 -17.40 7.67
C LYS A 41 2.05 -17.29 8.79
N TRP A 42 2.19 -16.13 9.40
CA TRP A 42 3.05 -15.90 10.58
C TRP A 42 2.32 -16.11 11.90
N GLY A 43 1.07 -16.57 11.85
CA GLY A 43 0.27 -16.96 13.01
C GLY A 43 -0.81 -15.93 13.37
N PRO A 44 -1.76 -16.35 14.26
CA PRO A 44 -2.96 -15.57 14.55
C PRO A 44 -2.73 -14.29 15.38
N LYS A 45 -1.52 -14.10 15.93
CA LYS A 45 -1.13 -12.92 16.69
C LYS A 45 -0.24 -11.96 15.91
N ASP A 46 0.04 -12.26 14.63
CA ASP A 46 0.89 -11.42 13.81
C ASP A 46 0.21 -10.09 13.49
N GLU A 47 0.95 -9.00 13.68
CA GLU A 47 0.57 -7.63 13.37
C GLU A 47 1.53 -6.94 12.37
N LEU A 48 2.55 -7.67 11.88
CA LEU A 48 3.63 -7.12 11.05
C LEU A 48 3.52 -7.46 9.57
N GLY A 49 2.73 -8.46 9.21
CA GLY A 49 2.56 -8.84 7.80
C GLY A 49 3.88 -9.10 7.09
N ALA A 50 4.02 -8.53 5.89
CA ALA A 50 5.19 -8.72 5.05
C ALA A 50 6.50 -8.13 5.64
N ALA A 51 6.42 -7.27 6.67
CA ALA A 51 7.62 -6.83 7.38
C ALA A 51 8.35 -7.97 8.09
N ASN A 52 7.69 -9.11 8.33
CA ASN A 52 8.35 -10.34 8.82
C ASN A 52 9.36 -10.93 7.83
N TYR A 53 9.40 -10.50 6.58
CA TYR A 53 10.46 -10.89 5.64
C TYR A 53 11.77 -10.12 5.85
N LEU A 54 11.72 -8.97 6.52
CA LEU A 54 12.91 -8.15 6.75
C LEU A 54 13.86 -8.87 7.72
N THR A 55 15.09 -9.07 7.28
CA THR A 55 16.14 -9.72 8.08
C THR A 55 17.44 -8.92 8.03
N PRO A 56 18.34 -9.09 9.01
CA PRO A 56 19.67 -8.48 8.96
C PRO A 56 20.46 -8.83 7.69
N GLU A 57 20.28 -10.04 7.15
CA GLU A 57 20.95 -10.51 5.94
C GLU A 57 20.45 -9.76 4.69
N LEU A 58 19.15 -9.47 4.62
CA LEU A 58 18.58 -8.63 3.54
C LEU A 58 19.15 -7.21 3.60
N ALA A 59 19.22 -6.61 4.78
CA ALA A 59 19.83 -5.30 4.97
C ALA A 59 21.32 -5.29 4.56
N ALA A 60 22.09 -6.28 5.00
CA ALA A 60 23.50 -6.44 4.62
C ALA A 60 23.67 -6.68 3.10
N SER A 61 22.74 -7.42 2.47
CA SER A 61 22.73 -7.63 1.02
C SER A 61 22.41 -6.34 0.27
N ALA A 62 21.42 -5.58 0.73
CA ALA A 62 21.04 -4.29 0.13
C ALA A 62 22.17 -3.27 0.20
N ALA A 63 22.95 -3.27 1.29
CA ALA A 63 24.12 -2.39 1.43
C ALA A 63 25.18 -2.63 0.33
N LYS A 64 25.27 -3.82 -0.23
CA LYS A 64 26.20 -4.13 -1.35
C LYS A 64 25.78 -3.47 -2.68
N LEU A 65 24.57 -2.94 -2.77
CA LEU A 65 24.08 -2.18 -3.93
C LEU A 65 24.64 -0.75 -3.96
N ILE A 66 25.20 -0.26 -2.86
CA ILE A 66 25.84 1.05 -2.79
C ILE A 66 27.13 1.00 -3.60
N LYS A 67 27.18 1.74 -4.72
CA LYS A 67 28.35 1.82 -5.61
C LYS A 67 28.96 3.22 -5.65
N SER A 68 28.11 4.24 -5.73
CA SER A 68 28.51 5.65 -5.82
C SER A 68 28.33 6.41 -4.51
N GLY A 69 27.51 5.91 -3.59
CA GLY A 69 27.07 6.63 -2.41
C GLY A 69 26.05 7.73 -2.69
N LYS A 70 25.56 7.87 -3.95
CA LYS A 70 24.51 8.84 -4.27
C LYS A 70 23.23 8.50 -3.51
N THR A 71 22.68 9.50 -2.81
CA THR A 71 21.42 9.40 -2.09
C THR A 71 20.30 10.11 -2.85
N TYR A 72 19.09 9.56 -2.75
CA TYR A 72 17.87 10.13 -3.32
C TYR A 72 16.83 10.27 -2.21
N SER A 73 16.31 11.50 -2.03
CA SER A 73 15.16 11.75 -1.17
C SER A 73 13.90 11.39 -1.95
N LEU A 74 13.15 10.43 -1.44
CA LEU A 74 11.96 9.90 -2.12
C LEU A 74 10.65 10.54 -1.63
N GLY A 75 10.71 11.45 -0.66
CA GLY A 75 9.58 12.22 -0.18
C GLY A 75 9.34 13.48 -1.01
N ILE A 76 8.07 13.88 -1.11
CA ILE A 76 7.69 15.20 -1.64
C ILE A 76 7.59 16.23 -0.51
N THR A 77 7.77 17.50 -0.84
CA THR A 77 7.46 18.59 0.08
C THR A 77 5.95 18.73 0.23
N VAL A 78 5.46 18.70 1.47
CA VAL A 78 4.05 18.87 1.80
C VAL A 78 3.77 20.30 2.25
N ASN A 79 2.70 20.88 1.76
CA ASN A 79 2.19 22.20 2.14
C ASN A 79 0.66 22.22 2.16
N THR A 80 0.07 23.38 2.46
CA THR A 80 -1.39 23.53 2.56
C THR A 80 -2.15 23.31 1.26
N SER A 81 -1.47 23.38 0.10
CA SER A 81 -2.05 23.15 -1.22
C SER A 81 -1.74 21.77 -1.81
N THR A 82 -0.99 20.92 -1.09
CA THR A 82 -0.70 19.56 -1.54
C THR A 82 -1.99 18.80 -1.77
N PRO A 83 -2.25 18.30 -3.00
CA PRO A 83 -3.46 17.53 -3.29
C PRO A 83 -3.52 16.28 -2.41
N ALA A 84 -4.73 15.97 -1.93
CA ALA A 84 -4.97 14.78 -1.12
C ALA A 84 -6.41 14.31 -1.31
N TYR A 85 -6.64 13.03 -1.02
CA TYR A 85 -7.99 12.46 -1.03
C TYR A 85 -8.88 13.17 -0.01
N PRO A 86 -10.07 13.70 -0.41
CA PRO A 86 -10.95 14.43 0.51
C PRO A 86 -11.41 13.56 1.70
N PRO A 87 -11.56 14.12 2.90
CA PRO A 87 -11.43 15.53 3.28
C PRO A 87 -10.05 15.91 3.85
N ARG A 88 -8.98 15.21 3.47
CA ARG A 88 -7.64 15.39 4.05
C ARG A 88 -7.10 16.78 3.79
N THR A 89 -6.52 17.40 4.83
CA THR A 89 -5.89 18.72 4.80
C THR A 89 -4.59 18.73 5.60
N CYS A 90 -3.73 19.72 5.36
CA CYS A 90 -2.49 19.93 6.08
C CYS A 90 -2.29 21.43 6.36
N SER A 91 -1.85 21.76 7.58
CA SER A 91 -1.48 23.11 7.98
C SER A 91 -0.29 23.08 8.91
N ILE A 92 0.63 24.03 8.73
CA ILE A 92 1.81 24.20 9.58
C ILE A 92 1.75 25.63 10.13
N TYR A 93 1.91 25.75 11.44
CA TYR A 93 1.89 27.03 12.14
C TYR A 93 3.23 27.20 12.87
N ILE A 94 3.88 28.32 12.65
CA ILE A 94 5.06 28.70 13.40
C ILE A 94 4.64 29.51 14.61
N VAL A 95 5.09 29.13 15.77
CA VAL A 95 4.75 29.77 17.04
C VAL A 95 6.00 30.18 17.80
N GLN A 96 5.87 31.29 18.53
CA GLN A 96 6.90 31.83 19.41
C GLN A 96 6.32 32.03 20.82
N PRO A 97 6.21 30.98 21.63
CA PRO A 97 5.57 31.06 22.94
C PRO A 97 6.26 32.09 23.83
N GLY A 98 5.48 33.12 24.26
CA GLY A 98 5.99 34.20 25.13
C GLY A 98 6.93 35.20 24.47
N GLN A 99 7.11 35.17 23.15
CA GLN A 99 8.08 36.02 22.45
C GLN A 99 7.47 36.86 21.31
N GLN A 100 6.18 36.80 21.06
CA GLN A 100 5.55 37.49 19.94
C GLN A 100 5.88 38.99 19.90
N GLY A 101 6.74 39.39 18.96
CA GLY A 101 7.18 40.77 18.78
C GLY A 101 8.15 41.29 19.85
N SER A 102 8.59 40.45 20.79
CA SER A 102 9.56 40.80 21.82
C SER A 102 10.97 40.53 21.36
N ALA A 103 11.86 41.51 21.48
CA ALA A 103 13.31 41.36 21.25
C ALA A 103 14.06 40.87 22.50
N GLU A 104 13.35 40.57 23.61
CA GLU A 104 13.99 40.36 24.91
C GLU A 104 14.62 38.96 25.08
N GLY A 105 14.15 37.95 24.37
CA GLY A 105 14.67 36.58 24.49
C GLY A 105 14.67 36.03 25.94
N LEU A 106 15.11 34.78 26.11
CA LEU A 106 15.15 34.10 27.41
C LEU A 106 16.51 34.26 28.06
N GLY A 107 16.53 34.66 29.33
CA GLY A 107 17.67 34.72 30.21
C GLY A 107 18.76 35.68 29.76
N PRO A 108 19.95 35.63 30.39
CA PRO A 108 21.07 36.55 30.11
C PRO A 108 21.63 36.45 28.69
N THR A 109 21.49 35.29 28.05
CA THR A 109 21.93 35.03 26.67
C THR A 109 20.93 35.49 25.62
N LYS A 110 19.76 35.95 26.04
CA LYS A 110 18.64 36.40 25.16
C LYS A 110 18.28 35.37 24.08
N THR A 111 18.20 34.10 24.49
CA THR A 111 17.84 33.02 23.58
C THR A 111 16.44 33.23 23.04
N THR A 112 16.31 33.20 21.71
CA THR A 112 15.02 33.17 20.98
C THR A 112 14.83 31.81 20.32
N TYR A 113 13.57 31.38 20.14
CA TYR A 113 13.27 30.12 19.49
C TYR A 113 11.92 30.21 18.75
N ASN A 114 11.75 29.35 17.77
CA ASN A 114 10.49 29.11 17.10
C ASN A 114 10.16 27.64 17.26
N ASP A 115 8.89 27.35 17.51
CA ASP A 115 8.31 26.01 17.46
C ASP A 115 7.26 25.95 16.37
N ASP A 116 6.89 24.76 15.95
CA ASP A 116 5.87 24.53 14.95
C ASP A 116 4.80 23.57 15.45
N ILE A 117 3.57 23.79 14.94
CA ILE A 117 2.45 22.91 15.13
C ILE A 117 2.08 22.34 13.76
N LEU A 118 2.11 21.02 13.64
CA LEU A 118 1.69 20.30 12.45
C LEU A 118 0.26 19.78 12.69
N ASN A 119 -0.69 20.31 11.92
CA ASN A 119 -2.07 19.82 11.91
C ASN A 119 -2.37 19.24 10.52
N CYS A 120 -1.98 17.98 10.30
CA CYS A 120 -2.09 17.30 9.03
C CYS A 120 -2.68 15.90 9.19
N TRP A 121 -3.43 15.49 8.18
CA TRP A 121 -3.74 14.08 8.00
C TRP A 121 -2.45 13.34 7.60
N THR A 122 -2.16 12.22 8.24
CA THR A 122 -0.93 11.45 8.01
C THR A 122 -0.87 10.75 6.66
N GLY A 123 -2.00 10.69 5.95
CA GLY A 123 -2.11 10.20 4.57
C GLY A 123 -2.05 11.32 3.52
N ILE A 124 -1.19 12.33 3.68
CA ILE A 124 -0.93 13.41 2.72
C ILE A 124 0.53 13.38 2.29
N GLY A 125 0.75 13.60 0.99
CA GLY A 125 2.10 13.55 0.41
C GLY A 125 2.65 12.13 0.40
N THR A 126 3.98 12.02 0.47
CA THR A 126 4.62 10.69 0.51
C THR A 126 4.30 10.01 1.84
N GLN A 127 3.71 8.84 1.76
CA GLN A 127 3.18 8.13 2.92
C GLN A 127 3.40 6.62 2.86
N ILE A 128 3.30 5.98 4.01
CA ILE A 128 3.13 4.54 4.16
C ILE A 128 1.77 4.23 4.76
N ASP A 129 1.06 3.29 4.16
CA ASP A 129 -0.17 2.75 4.69
C ASP A 129 0.11 1.55 5.58
N GLY A 130 -0.34 1.64 6.83
CA GLY A 130 -0.27 0.56 7.79
C GLY A 130 -1.39 -0.47 7.60
N LEU A 131 -1.24 -1.63 8.23
CA LEU A 131 -2.17 -2.76 8.11
C LEU A 131 -3.54 -2.51 8.75
N GLY A 132 -3.69 -1.42 9.50
CA GLY A 132 -4.96 -0.95 10.05
C GLY A 132 -5.69 0.06 9.16
N HIS A 133 -5.19 0.35 7.94
CA HIS A 133 -5.75 1.40 7.07
C HIS A 133 -7.02 0.94 6.33
N ILE A 134 -6.94 -0.13 5.57
CA ILE A 134 -8.05 -0.66 4.78
C ILE A 134 -8.45 -2.04 5.27
N GLY A 135 -9.76 -2.32 5.26
CA GLY A 135 -10.34 -3.59 5.64
C GLY A 135 -11.24 -4.19 4.54
N VAL A 136 -11.72 -5.41 4.79
CA VAL A 136 -12.77 -6.07 4.03
C VAL A 136 -13.95 -6.32 4.96
N GLY A 137 -15.06 -5.62 4.75
CA GLY A 137 -16.14 -5.60 5.70
C GLY A 137 -15.69 -5.01 7.05
N ASP A 138 -15.86 -5.77 8.13
CA ASP A 138 -15.41 -5.38 9.48
C ASP A 138 -14.00 -5.90 9.85
N ARG A 139 -13.28 -6.55 8.88
CA ARG A 139 -12.01 -7.22 9.14
C ARG A 139 -10.84 -6.54 8.46
N TYR A 140 -9.77 -6.41 9.20
CA TYR A 140 -8.48 -5.89 8.80
C TYR A 140 -7.44 -7.01 8.79
N TYR A 141 -6.16 -6.66 8.63
CA TYR A 141 -5.11 -7.66 8.54
C TYR A 141 -5.23 -8.73 9.64
N ASN A 142 -4.93 -9.96 9.25
CA ASN A 142 -5.01 -11.16 10.08
C ASN A 142 -6.43 -11.45 10.63
N GLY A 143 -7.48 -10.91 9.97
CA GLY A 143 -8.88 -11.12 10.34
C GLY A 143 -9.32 -10.37 11.60
N ILE A 144 -8.50 -9.47 12.13
CA ILE A 144 -8.80 -8.66 13.31
C ILE A 144 -10.00 -7.74 13.01
N LYS A 145 -11.01 -7.77 13.84
CA LYS A 145 -12.19 -6.94 13.64
C LYS A 145 -11.95 -5.51 14.12
N TRP A 146 -12.56 -4.54 13.44
CA TRP A 146 -12.50 -3.12 13.83
C TRP A 146 -12.81 -2.90 15.32
N GLN A 147 -13.85 -3.54 15.84
CA GLN A 147 -14.29 -3.40 17.23
C GLN A 147 -13.24 -3.85 18.25
N GLU A 148 -12.25 -4.66 17.83
CA GLU A 148 -11.21 -5.17 18.71
C GLU A 148 -10.03 -4.20 18.88
N PHE A 149 -9.84 -3.25 17.94
CA PHE A 149 -8.62 -2.44 17.92
C PHE A 149 -8.83 -0.97 17.54
N GLY A 150 -9.95 -0.61 16.91
CA GLY A 150 -10.26 0.76 16.50
C GLY A 150 -10.69 1.62 17.67
N ASN A 151 -10.03 2.76 17.88
CA ASN A 151 -10.37 3.72 18.91
C ASN A 151 -10.11 5.14 18.38
N ILE A 152 -10.91 6.12 18.81
CA ILE A 152 -10.73 7.53 18.41
C ILE A 152 -9.38 8.10 18.89
N SER A 153 -8.81 7.57 19.95
CA SER A 153 -7.49 7.98 20.47
C SER A 153 -6.32 7.25 19.83
N GLY A 154 -6.57 6.37 18.85
CA GLY A 154 -5.56 5.59 18.14
C GLY A 154 -5.83 4.10 18.15
N LEU A 155 -5.21 3.38 17.24
CA LEU A 155 -5.32 1.94 17.13
C LEU A 155 -4.59 1.24 18.28
N THR A 156 -5.19 0.20 18.86
CA THR A 156 -4.54 -0.64 19.90
C THR A 156 -3.74 -1.81 19.29
N LYS A 157 -4.06 -2.18 18.03
CA LYS A 157 -3.34 -3.17 17.21
C LYS A 157 -3.11 -2.58 15.82
N LEU A 158 -2.22 -3.15 15.04
CA LEU A 158 -1.95 -2.76 13.65
C LEU A 158 -1.51 -1.30 13.46
N GLY A 159 -1.07 -0.62 14.53
CA GLY A 159 -0.60 0.76 14.45
C GLY A 159 0.68 0.88 13.61
N ALA A 160 0.77 1.94 12.80
CA ALA A 160 1.94 2.21 11.97
C ALA A 160 3.21 2.44 12.81
N ASP A 161 3.06 2.83 14.07
CA ASP A 161 4.16 2.94 15.04
C ASP A 161 4.88 1.61 15.33
N LYS A 162 4.21 0.47 15.08
CA LYS A 162 4.78 -0.88 15.27
C LYS A 162 5.58 -1.39 14.07
N ILE A 163 5.46 -0.76 12.91
CA ILE A 163 6.19 -1.14 11.71
C ILE A 163 7.70 -1.00 11.98
N PRO A 164 8.53 -2.04 11.76
CA PRO A 164 9.97 -1.92 11.91
C PRO A 164 10.57 -1.03 10.83
N PRO A 165 11.79 -0.50 10.99
CA PRO A 165 12.49 0.17 9.92
C PRO A 165 12.66 -0.77 8.70
N PHE A 166 12.42 -0.26 7.49
CA PHE A 166 12.74 -0.98 6.27
C PHE A 166 14.17 -0.65 5.85
N VAL A 167 15.01 -1.65 5.86
CA VAL A 167 16.36 -1.60 5.28
C VAL A 167 16.49 -2.84 4.40
N THR A 168 16.26 -2.66 3.10
CA THR A 168 16.19 -3.76 2.14
C THR A 168 16.49 -3.30 0.73
N ARG A 169 16.38 -4.17 -0.26
CA ARG A 169 16.51 -3.79 -1.66
C ARG A 169 15.23 -3.09 -2.14
N GLY A 170 15.40 -1.91 -2.75
CA GLY A 170 14.39 -1.26 -3.57
C GLY A 170 14.58 -1.63 -5.04
N VAL A 171 13.45 -1.85 -5.73
CA VAL A 171 13.39 -2.08 -7.19
C VAL A 171 12.49 -1.02 -7.80
N LEU A 172 13.02 -0.20 -8.70
CA LEU A 172 12.23 0.74 -9.50
C LEU A 172 11.81 0.08 -10.81
N LEU A 173 10.52 0.05 -11.09
CA LEU A 173 9.97 -0.31 -12.40
C LEU A 173 9.51 0.95 -13.13
N ASP A 174 10.24 1.33 -14.17
CA ASP A 174 9.96 2.51 -14.98
C ASP A 174 8.90 2.19 -16.03
N MET A 175 7.64 2.40 -15.63
CA MET A 175 6.49 2.17 -16.49
C MET A 175 6.37 3.23 -17.58
N ALA A 176 6.79 4.46 -17.32
CA ALA A 176 6.82 5.51 -18.32
C ALA A 176 7.76 5.13 -19.49
N ALA A 177 8.99 4.70 -19.20
CA ALA A 177 9.91 4.19 -20.21
C ALA A 177 9.44 2.87 -20.83
N TYR A 178 8.75 2.01 -20.09
CA TYR A 178 8.18 0.78 -20.64
C TYR A 178 7.17 1.05 -21.75
N TYR A 179 6.26 2.01 -21.54
CA TYR A 179 5.26 2.44 -22.51
C TYR A 179 5.82 3.46 -23.55
N GLY A 180 7.00 4.02 -23.34
CA GLY A 180 7.61 5.01 -24.24
C GLY A 180 6.96 6.39 -24.17
N VAL A 181 6.52 6.80 -22.96
CA VAL A 181 5.86 8.08 -22.69
C VAL A 181 6.51 8.77 -21.50
N ASP A 182 6.31 10.10 -21.37
CA ASP A 182 6.80 10.85 -20.21
C ASP A 182 5.87 10.65 -18.99
N VAL A 183 4.56 10.52 -19.24
CA VAL A 183 3.53 10.28 -18.22
C VAL A 183 2.59 9.20 -18.72
N VAL A 184 2.44 8.14 -17.94
CA VAL A 184 1.52 7.05 -18.26
C VAL A 184 0.09 7.56 -18.15
N LYS A 185 -0.77 7.17 -19.11
CA LYS A 185 -2.17 7.59 -19.15
C LYS A 185 -2.94 7.00 -17.96
N GLU A 186 -3.84 7.80 -17.37
CA GLU A 186 -4.80 7.33 -16.36
C GLU A 186 -5.61 6.12 -16.85
N GLY A 187 -5.98 5.25 -15.94
CA GLY A 187 -6.72 4.02 -16.24
C GLY A 187 -5.86 2.91 -16.86
N THR A 188 -4.54 3.13 -17.00
CA THR A 188 -3.60 2.08 -17.43
C THR A 188 -3.26 1.21 -16.23
N ALA A 189 -3.73 -0.04 -16.23
CA ALA A 189 -3.44 -1.02 -15.18
C ALA A 189 -2.10 -1.72 -15.41
N PHE A 190 -1.32 -1.87 -14.34
CA PHE A 190 -0.10 -2.69 -14.34
C PHE A 190 -0.42 -4.05 -13.75
N ASN A 191 -0.59 -5.03 -14.61
CA ASN A 191 -0.80 -6.42 -14.25
C ASN A 191 0.50 -7.22 -14.41
N LYS A 192 0.44 -8.53 -14.22
CA LYS A 192 1.63 -9.39 -14.26
C LYS A 192 2.46 -9.21 -15.54
N ALA A 193 1.81 -9.14 -16.69
CA ALA A 193 2.49 -9.03 -17.98
C ALA A 193 3.29 -7.73 -18.10
N GLU A 194 2.72 -6.59 -17.70
CA GLU A 194 3.36 -5.27 -17.72
C GLU A 194 4.53 -5.22 -16.73
N ILE A 195 4.32 -5.75 -15.51
CA ILE A 195 5.35 -5.82 -14.46
C ILE A 195 6.53 -6.67 -14.92
N GLU A 196 6.29 -7.88 -15.42
CA GLU A 196 7.35 -8.76 -15.95
C GLU A 196 8.04 -8.16 -17.19
N GLY A 197 7.27 -7.50 -18.05
CA GLY A 197 7.79 -6.81 -19.23
C GLY A 197 8.73 -5.67 -18.89
N ALA A 198 8.35 -4.81 -17.94
CA ALA A 198 9.19 -3.72 -17.44
C ALA A 198 10.45 -4.25 -16.76
N ALA A 199 10.31 -5.21 -15.84
CA ALA A 199 11.42 -5.85 -15.14
C ALA A 199 12.43 -6.47 -16.12
N LYS A 200 11.94 -7.20 -17.14
CA LYS A 200 12.77 -7.79 -18.20
C LYS A 200 13.50 -6.72 -19.03
N LYS A 201 12.78 -5.64 -19.42
CA LYS A 201 13.38 -4.53 -20.20
C LYS A 201 14.51 -3.84 -19.42
N GLN A 202 14.39 -3.78 -18.10
CA GLN A 202 15.37 -3.16 -17.20
C GLN A 202 16.46 -4.14 -16.73
N GLY A 203 16.30 -5.45 -16.96
CA GLY A 203 17.24 -6.48 -16.52
C GLY A 203 17.20 -6.71 -14.99
N VAL A 204 16.06 -6.46 -14.35
CA VAL A 204 15.87 -6.66 -12.91
C VAL A 204 14.93 -7.84 -12.64
N GLU A 205 15.04 -8.41 -11.44
CA GLU A 205 14.19 -9.48 -10.93
C GLU A 205 13.56 -9.05 -9.61
N ILE A 206 12.28 -9.35 -9.42
CA ILE A 206 11.57 -9.09 -8.15
C ILE A 206 11.76 -10.28 -7.23
N ARG A 207 12.20 -10.03 -6.00
CA ARG A 207 12.57 -11.04 -5.01
C ARG A 207 11.84 -10.83 -3.68
N GLN A 208 11.83 -11.85 -2.86
CA GLN A 208 11.34 -11.76 -1.48
C GLN A 208 12.08 -10.66 -0.70
N GLY A 209 11.31 -9.88 0.03
CA GLY A 209 11.83 -8.80 0.87
C GLY A 209 12.06 -7.49 0.14
N ASP A 210 11.79 -7.40 -1.17
CA ASP A 210 11.92 -6.16 -1.93
C ASP A 210 10.83 -5.14 -1.57
N VAL A 211 11.17 -3.87 -1.76
CA VAL A 211 10.25 -2.77 -1.95
C VAL A 211 10.19 -2.46 -3.44
N VAL A 212 9.04 -2.72 -4.08
CA VAL A 212 8.86 -2.47 -5.53
C VAL A 212 8.16 -1.13 -5.72
N ILE A 213 8.76 -0.25 -6.51
CA ILE A 213 8.25 1.10 -6.75
C ILE A 213 8.04 1.33 -8.25
N PHE A 214 6.87 1.81 -8.62
CA PHE A 214 6.54 2.17 -10.00
C PHE A 214 6.85 3.64 -10.25
N HIS A 215 7.56 3.93 -11.36
CA HIS A 215 7.68 5.27 -11.91
C HIS A 215 6.72 5.40 -13.09
N THR A 216 5.76 6.28 -12.99
CA THR A 216 4.74 6.52 -14.01
C THR A 216 4.85 7.91 -14.64
N GLY A 217 5.63 8.80 -14.04
CA GLY A 217 5.70 10.22 -14.36
C GLY A 217 4.52 11.03 -13.81
N TRP A 218 3.53 10.38 -13.16
CA TRP A 218 2.28 11.00 -12.71
C TRP A 218 2.52 12.12 -11.70
N LEU A 219 3.50 11.97 -10.82
CA LEU A 219 3.85 12.98 -9.82
C LEU A 219 4.20 14.35 -10.45
N SER A 220 4.67 14.37 -11.70
CA SER A 220 4.96 15.61 -12.41
C SER A 220 3.73 16.50 -12.66
N LEU A 221 2.53 15.95 -12.49
CA LEU A 221 1.25 16.65 -12.65
C LEU A 221 0.76 17.34 -11.37
N ILE A 222 1.37 17.02 -10.21
CA ILE A 222 0.88 17.48 -8.91
C ILE A 222 0.68 19.00 -8.82
N GLU A 223 1.58 19.78 -9.43
CA GLU A 223 1.47 21.24 -9.49
C GLU A 223 0.81 21.75 -10.78
N LYS A 224 0.99 21.03 -11.90
CA LYS A 224 0.51 21.45 -13.20
C LYS A 224 -0.98 21.19 -13.40
N GLU A 225 -1.44 20.04 -12.94
CA GLU A 225 -2.80 19.56 -13.13
C GLU A 225 -3.35 18.94 -11.81
N PRO A 226 -3.38 19.71 -10.68
CA PRO A 226 -3.65 19.13 -9.35
C PRO A 226 -5.01 18.44 -9.24
N LYS A 227 -6.02 18.90 -9.98
CA LYS A 227 -7.35 18.25 -10.01
C LYS A 227 -7.29 16.89 -10.71
N ARG A 228 -6.59 16.80 -11.85
CA ARG A 228 -6.39 15.55 -12.57
C ARG A 228 -5.53 14.60 -11.74
N PHE A 229 -4.43 15.11 -11.17
CA PHE A 229 -3.54 14.35 -10.31
C PHE A 229 -4.30 13.61 -9.20
N GLY A 230 -5.21 14.28 -8.48
CA GLY A 230 -5.91 13.72 -7.33
C GLY A 230 -7.25 13.03 -7.63
N SER A 231 -7.64 12.86 -8.90
CA SER A 231 -8.93 12.26 -9.27
C SER A 231 -8.83 10.97 -10.06
N VAL A 232 -7.76 10.79 -10.81
CA VAL A 232 -7.48 9.62 -11.65
C VAL A 232 -5.99 9.32 -11.61
N GLU A 233 -5.57 8.12 -12.04
CA GLU A 233 -4.14 7.77 -12.18
C GLU A 233 -3.94 6.45 -12.95
N PRO A 234 -2.77 6.21 -13.54
CA PRO A 234 -2.31 4.86 -13.88
C PRO A 234 -1.90 4.15 -12.59
N GLY A 235 -1.90 2.84 -12.57
CA GLY A 235 -1.45 2.17 -11.35
C GLY A 235 -1.58 0.66 -11.37
N LEU A 236 -1.38 0.07 -10.22
CA LEU A 236 -1.40 -1.37 -10.03
C LEU A 236 -2.80 -1.94 -10.26
N GLY A 237 -2.89 -3.01 -11.05
CA GLY A 237 -4.10 -3.80 -11.24
C GLY A 237 -4.19 -4.94 -10.21
N ARG A 238 -5.37 -5.57 -10.12
CA ARG A 238 -5.63 -6.68 -9.17
C ARG A 238 -4.73 -7.89 -9.39
N GLU A 239 -4.50 -8.29 -10.65
CA GLU A 239 -3.61 -9.39 -10.97
C GLU A 239 -2.17 -9.04 -10.63
N GLY A 240 -1.74 -7.80 -10.92
CA GLY A 240 -0.43 -7.27 -10.56
C GLY A 240 -0.18 -7.30 -9.06
N ALA A 241 -1.18 -6.90 -8.26
CA ALA A 241 -1.08 -6.97 -6.80
C ALA A 241 -0.89 -8.41 -6.31
N ARG A 242 -1.70 -9.36 -6.79
CA ARG A 242 -1.55 -10.78 -6.45
C ARG A 242 -0.21 -11.35 -6.90
N TYR A 243 0.27 -10.93 -8.06
CA TYR A 243 1.59 -11.32 -8.57
C TYR A 243 2.71 -10.85 -7.63
N LEU A 244 2.71 -9.57 -7.23
CA LEU A 244 3.71 -9.03 -6.31
C LEU A 244 3.65 -9.68 -4.93
N VAL A 245 2.45 -9.93 -4.41
CA VAL A 245 2.25 -10.72 -3.18
C VAL A 245 2.87 -12.10 -3.30
N SER A 246 2.71 -12.77 -4.45
CA SER A 246 3.31 -14.09 -4.69
C SER A 246 4.85 -14.08 -4.72
N LYS A 247 5.45 -12.91 -4.97
CA LYS A 247 6.90 -12.68 -4.89
C LYS A 247 7.38 -12.39 -3.45
N ASN A 248 6.47 -12.32 -2.49
CA ASN A 248 6.79 -12.01 -1.09
C ASN A 248 7.45 -10.64 -0.90
N VAL A 249 7.04 -9.63 -1.65
CA VAL A 249 7.53 -8.25 -1.47
C VAL A 249 7.05 -7.68 -0.13
N VAL A 250 7.83 -6.78 0.46
CA VAL A 250 7.47 -6.14 1.74
C VAL A 250 6.50 -5.00 1.52
N ALA A 251 6.74 -4.20 0.49
CA ALA A 251 5.90 -3.06 0.15
C ALA A 251 5.86 -2.85 -1.36
N VAL A 252 4.77 -2.22 -1.81
CA VAL A 252 4.61 -1.74 -3.18
C VAL A 252 4.34 -0.26 -3.14
N GLY A 253 5.02 0.51 -4.00
CA GLY A 253 4.84 1.95 -4.06
C GLY A 253 4.73 2.48 -5.48
N ALA A 254 4.31 3.75 -5.60
CA ALA A 254 4.30 4.47 -6.87
C ALA A 254 4.44 5.98 -6.66
N ASP A 255 4.69 6.69 -7.77
CA ASP A 255 4.65 8.14 -7.84
C ASP A 255 3.22 8.69 -8.07
N THR A 256 2.20 7.87 -7.82
CA THR A 256 0.77 8.17 -7.85
C THR A 256 0.23 8.36 -6.44
N TRP A 257 -0.99 8.94 -6.31
CA TRP A 257 -1.56 9.28 -5.00
C TRP A 257 -2.29 8.12 -4.31
N GLY A 258 -2.64 7.04 -5.02
CA GLY A 258 -3.40 5.92 -4.48
C GLY A 258 -2.88 4.55 -4.98
N LEU A 259 -1.69 4.48 -5.60
CA LEU A 259 -1.04 3.26 -6.09
C LEU A 259 -1.85 2.49 -7.14
N GLU A 260 -3.14 2.21 -6.90
CA GLU A 260 -3.95 1.41 -7.82
C GLU A 260 -4.52 2.23 -8.98
N VAL A 261 -4.81 1.55 -10.07
CA VAL A 261 -5.34 2.20 -11.27
C VAL A 261 -6.70 2.84 -11.04
N ILE A 262 -6.85 4.11 -11.42
CA ILE A 262 -8.12 4.85 -11.38
C ILE A 262 -8.35 5.55 -12.73
N PRO A 263 -9.51 5.31 -13.41
CA PRO A 263 -10.65 4.47 -13.00
C PRO A 263 -10.27 3.01 -12.75
N PHE A 264 -10.93 2.39 -11.77
CA PHE A 264 -10.69 0.99 -11.42
C PHE A 264 -10.93 0.05 -12.60
N GLU A 265 -10.24 -1.09 -12.62
CA GLU A 265 -10.43 -2.12 -13.65
C GLU A 265 -11.89 -2.57 -13.72
N GLN A 266 -12.32 -2.99 -14.90
CA GLN A 266 -13.67 -3.53 -15.07
C GLN A 266 -13.97 -4.66 -14.08
N GLY A 267 -15.06 -4.52 -13.33
CA GLY A 267 -15.49 -5.49 -12.31
C GLY A 267 -14.66 -5.46 -11.03
N ALA A 268 -13.76 -4.48 -10.86
CA ALA A 268 -13.08 -4.26 -9.59
C ALA A 268 -13.99 -3.53 -8.60
N GLY A 269 -13.82 -3.84 -7.32
CA GLY A 269 -14.36 -3.05 -6.22
C GLY A 269 -13.56 -1.76 -5.99
N VAL A 270 -14.12 -0.85 -5.20
CA VAL A 270 -13.43 0.39 -4.79
C VAL A 270 -12.26 0.03 -3.88
N PHE A 271 -11.04 0.45 -4.24
CA PHE A 271 -9.79 0.15 -3.53
C PHE A 271 -9.55 -1.35 -3.30
N GLU A 272 -9.87 -2.19 -4.29
CA GLU A 272 -9.68 -3.65 -4.18
C GLU A 272 -8.20 -4.04 -4.18
N VAL A 273 -7.32 -3.30 -4.85
CA VAL A 273 -5.87 -3.53 -4.79
C VAL A 273 -5.35 -3.29 -3.37
N HIS A 274 -5.80 -2.22 -2.70
CA HIS A 274 -5.49 -2.01 -1.27
C HIS A 274 -5.95 -3.17 -0.41
N GLN A 275 -7.15 -3.73 -0.67
CA GLN A 275 -7.65 -4.90 0.06
C GLN A 275 -6.77 -6.13 -0.15
N ILE A 276 -6.29 -6.35 -1.38
CA ILE A 276 -5.38 -7.46 -1.69
C ILE A 276 -4.05 -7.29 -0.95
N LEU A 277 -3.49 -6.09 -0.94
CA LEU A 277 -2.18 -5.81 -0.36
C LEU A 277 -2.23 -5.76 1.17
N LEU A 278 -3.05 -4.87 1.76
CA LEU A 278 -3.04 -4.61 3.20
C LEU A 278 -3.72 -5.74 4.01
N PRO A 279 -5.06 -5.87 4.04
CA PRO A 279 -5.71 -6.85 4.93
C PRO A 279 -5.47 -8.29 4.52
N MET A 280 -5.48 -8.61 3.22
CA MET A 280 -5.40 -10.00 2.77
C MET A 280 -3.98 -10.56 2.76
N SER A 281 -2.96 -9.72 2.58
CA SER A 281 -1.58 -10.18 2.38
C SER A 281 -0.57 -9.59 3.38
N GLY A 282 -0.91 -8.52 4.06
CA GLY A 282 -0.01 -7.81 4.96
C GLY A 282 1.14 -7.08 4.24
N THR A 283 1.00 -6.81 2.93
CA THR A 283 1.98 -6.07 2.13
C THR A 283 1.68 -4.58 2.25
N TYR A 284 2.68 -3.77 2.57
CA TYR A 284 2.52 -2.33 2.79
C TYR A 284 2.39 -1.56 1.47
N ILE A 285 1.75 -0.40 1.52
CA ILE A 285 1.60 0.51 0.39
C ILE A 285 2.41 1.79 0.65
N LEU A 286 3.08 2.28 -0.39
CA LEU A 286 3.78 3.56 -0.38
C LEU A 286 3.23 4.44 -1.51
N GLU A 287 2.84 5.67 -1.20
CA GLU A 287 2.22 6.58 -2.15
C GLU A 287 3.00 7.87 -2.33
N ASN A 288 2.81 8.54 -3.46
CA ASN A 288 3.46 9.81 -3.79
C ASN A 288 4.99 9.77 -3.67
N ILE A 289 5.61 8.66 -4.08
CA ILE A 289 7.07 8.50 -4.04
C ILE A 289 7.71 9.35 -5.14
N ASN A 290 8.65 10.21 -4.78
CA ASN A 290 9.43 10.98 -5.76
C ASN A 290 10.47 10.08 -6.44
N THR A 291 10.12 9.54 -7.60
CA THR A 291 10.90 8.57 -8.36
C THR A 291 11.71 9.19 -9.50
N ALA A 292 11.52 10.49 -9.79
CA ALA A 292 12.02 11.13 -11.01
C ALA A 292 13.56 11.03 -11.17
N GLU A 293 14.32 11.28 -10.10
CA GLU A 293 15.79 11.19 -10.17
C GLU A 293 16.27 9.73 -10.30
N LEU A 294 15.60 8.78 -9.66
CA LEU A 294 15.91 7.36 -9.82
C LEU A 294 15.74 6.90 -11.27
N ALA A 295 14.61 7.28 -11.90
CA ALA A 295 14.33 6.97 -13.30
C ALA A 295 15.34 7.63 -14.24
N LYS A 296 15.64 8.92 -14.06
CA LYS A 296 16.66 9.67 -14.82
C LYS A 296 18.03 8.99 -14.77
N ASP A 297 18.44 8.53 -13.60
CA ASP A 297 19.75 7.89 -13.38
C ASP A 297 19.73 6.39 -13.71
N LYS A 298 18.59 5.85 -14.14
CA LYS A 298 18.38 4.41 -14.35
C LYS A 298 18.79 3.58 -13.14
N ALA A 299 18.45 4.08 -11.95
CA ALA A 299 18.74 3.43 -10.68
C ALA A 299 17.65 2.38 -10.39
N TRP A 300 17.71 1.25 -11.10
CA TRP A 300 16.69 0.21 -11.04
C TRP A 300 16.73 -0.62 -9.76
N GLU A 301 17.90 -0.72 -9.14
CA GLU A 301 18.12 -1.41 -7.86
C GLU A 301 18.96 -0.51 -6.95
N PHE A 302 18.56 -0.42 -5.68
CA PHE A 302 19.21 0.43 -4.68
C PHE A 302 18.95 -0.13 -3.27
N MET A 303 19.74 0.32 -2.30
CA MET A 303 19.41 0.15 -0.90
C MET A 303 18.26 1.10 -0.56
N PHE A 304 17.13 0.55 -0.13
CA PHE A 304 15.97 1.30 0.35
C PHE A 304 16.01 1.40 1.87
N VAL A 305 15.87 2.61 2.39
CA VAL A 305 15.87 2.90 3.83
C VAL A 305 14.63 3.72 4.17
N LEU A 306 13.85 3.25 5.13
CA LEU A 306 12.69 3.95 5.68
C LEU A 306 12.61 3.73 7.18
N GLY A 307 12.63 4.81 7.96
CA GLY A 307 12.19 4.84 9.35
C GLY A 307 11.01 5.80 9.46
N GLN A 308 9.79 5.27 9.66
CA GLN A 308 8.58 6.09 9.77
C GLN A 308 8.46 6.72 11.16
N ASN A 309 7.60 7.75 11.26
CA ASN A 309 7.26 8.38 12.52
C ASN A 309 6.58 7.39 13.48
N LYS A 310 6.88 7.51 14.78
CA LYS A 310 6.36 6.62 15.83
C LYS A 310 5.17 7.25 16.59
N TYR A 311 4.16 7.69 15.86
CA TYR A 311 2.91 8.15 16.48
C TYR A 311 2.07 6.94 16.90
N GLN A 312 1.98 6.69 18.21
CA GLN A 312 1.31 5.51 18.77
C GLN A 312 -0.13 5.39 18.26
N GLY A 313 -0.46 4.24 17.69
CA GLY A 313 -1.79 3.95 17.17
C GLY A 313 -2.17 4.69 15.90
N SER A 314 -1.21 5.30 15.19
CA SER A 314 -1.47 5.88 13.87
C SER A 314 -1.78 4.81 12.85
N VAL A 315 -2.62 5.16 11.86
CA VAL A 315 -3.05 4.27 10.78
C VAL A 315 -2.04 4.31 9.62
N GLN A 316 -1.54 5.50 9.33
CA GLN A 316 -0.60 5.83 8.26
C GLN A 316 0.50 6.71 8.83
N SER A 317 1.55 6.93 8.04
CA SER A 317 2.59 7.90 8.39
C SER A 317 3.08 8.63 7.15
N MET A 318 3.22 9.97 7.25
CA MET A 318 4.05 10.72 6.30
C MET A 318 5.49 10.24 6.42
N ILE A 319 6.15 10.03 5.30
CA ILE A 319 7.50 9.48 5.24
C ILE A 319 8.39 10.26 4.26
N ASN A 320 9.68 10.16 4.46
CA ASN A 320 10.70 10.54 3.49
C ASN A 320 11.70 9.39 3.35
N PRO A 321 11.38 8.35 2.55
CA PRO A 321 12.31 7.26 2.34
C PRO A 321 13.57 7.73 1.61
N VAL A 322 14.64 6.98 1.77
CA VAL A 322 15.92 7.25 1.09
C VAL A 322 16.33 6.05 0.26
N ALA A 323 16.67 6.29 -1.00
CA ALA A 323 17.39 5.33 -1.82
C ALA A 323 18.89 5.69 -1.83
N ILE A 324 19.74 4.67 -1.79
CA ILE A 324 21.20 4.82 -1.82
C ILE A 324 21.77 3.89 -2.87
N ARG A 325 22.62 4.45 -3.79
CA ARG A 325 23.22 3.70 -4.89
C ARG A 325 24.75 3.73 -4.91
#